data_3c55f8d84331f5a915fc92fe0de4258f
#
_entry.id   3c55f8d84331f5a915fc92fe0de4258f
#
_cell.length_a   1.000
_cell.length_b   1.000
_cell.length_c   1.000
_cell.angle_alpha   90.00
_cell.angle_beta   90.00
_cell.angle_gamma   90.00
#
_symmetry.space_group_name_H-M   'P 1'
#
loop_
_entity.id
_entity.type
_entity.pdbx_description
1 polymer ?
#
loop_
_entity_poly.entity_id
_entity_poly.type
_entity_poly.pdbx_seq_one_letter_code
_entity_poly.pdbx_strand_id
1 'polypeptide(L)'
;TRMYALAKLYKAGNGRWKGSEQLSRLLHLTMGWWFDNMPKCPNWWHNDIGVPKKMTSVLLMMREELTSEEVSGGLKVLKRSKFGRTGQNKVALAGNNLMKGLLTDDETLVIKARDFIAEEICMTEEEGIQKDWSFHQHGPQIQFGNYGLTYADILSFWMRVLKGTQYDFTQQQKDIVVNL
;
A
#
# COMPACT_ATOMS: atom_id res chain seq x y z
N THR A 1 13.56 1.75 1.29
CA THR A 1 13.49 3.17 0.92
C THR A 1 14.39 3.51 -0.25
N ARG A 2 15.68 3.10 -0.24
CA ARG A 2 16.63 3.34 -1.35
C ARG A 2 16.21 2.60 -2.63
N MET A 3 15.88 1.31 -2.53
CA MET A 3 15.41 0.51 -3.67
C MET A 3 14.18 1.14 -4.35
N TYR A 4 13.20 1.63 -3.58
CA TYR A 4 12.04 2.33 -4.13
C TYR A 4 12.41 3.61 -4.90
N ALA A 5 13.35 4.41 -4.37
CA ALA A 5 13.83 5.60 -5.07
C ALA A 5 14.56 5.25 -6.38
N LEU A 6 15.38 4.21 -6.36
CA LEU A 6 16.07 3.71 -7.56
C LEU A 6 15.07 3.20 -8.61
N ALA A 7 14.05 2.45 -8.22
CA ALA A 7 13.02 1.98 -9.12
C ALA A 7 12.23 3.14 -9.77
N LYS A 8 11.94 4.19 -9.00
CA LYS A 8 11.34 5.43 -9.54
C LYS A 8 12.24 6.11 -10.56
N LEU A 9 13.52 6.26 -10.26
CA LEU A 9 14.48 6.85 -11.22
C LEU A 9 14.58 6.01 -12.50
N TYR A 10 14.57 4.69 -12.37
CA TYR A 10 14.66 3.76 -13.48
C TYR A 10 13.42 3.83 -14.39
N LYS A 11 12.22 3.86 -13.83
CA LYS A 11 10.96 3.82 -14.60
C LYS A 11 10.42 5.20 -15.01
N ALA A 12 10.46 6.18 -14.12
CA ALA A 12 9.82 7.48 -14.30
C ALA A 12 10.81 8.65 -14.35
N GLY A 13 12.11 8.38 -14.16
CA GLY A 13 13.15 9.40 -14.21
C GLY A 13 13.33 9.96 -15.61
N ASN A 14 13.96 11.13 -15.67
CA ASN A 14 14.40 11.75 -16.92
C ASN A 14 15.92 11.60 -17.10
N GLY A 15 16.37 11.69 -18.34
CA GLY A 15 17.80 11.63 -18.68
C GLY A 15 18.40 10.23 -18.55
N ARG A 16 19.69 10.16 -18.19
CA ARG A 16 20.52 8.96 -18.23
C ARG A 16 20.08 7.78 -17.37
N TRP A 17 19.21 8.02 -16.40
CA TRP A 17 18.80 6.98 -15.45
C TRP A 17 17.55 6.19 -15.89
N LYS A 18 16.75 6.75 -16.78
CA LYS A 18 15.56 6.07 -17.31
C LYS A 18 15.98 4.89 -18.18
N GLY A 19 15.55 3.68 -17.80
CA GLY A 19 15.91 2.45 -18.51
C GLY A 19 17.41 2.09 -18.43
N SER A 20 18.16 2.67 -17.48
CA SER A 20 19.60 2.43 -17.34
C SER A 20 19.89 0.98 -16.96
N GLU A 21 20.69 0.28 -17.77
CA GLU A 21 21.13 -1.09 -17.46
C GLU A 21 21.82 -1.20 -16.09
N GLN A 22 22.65 -0.19 -15.74
CA GLN A 22 23.29 -0.13 -14.43
C GLN A 22 22.28 -0.10 -13.28
N LEU A 23 21.18 0.69 -13.41
CA LEU A 23 20.13 0.74 -12.38
C LEU A 23 19.30 -0.55 -12.36
N SER A 24 18.97 -1.11 -13.51
CA SER A 24 18.29 -2.40 -13.60
C SER A 24 19.07 -3.47 -12.86
N ARG A 25 20.35 -3.65 -13.20
CA ARG A 25 21.23 -4.59 -12.51
C ARG A 25 21.29 -4.37 -11.00
N LEU A 26 21.42 -3.12 -10.56
CA LEU A 26 21.45 -2.80 -9.12
C LEU A 26 20.13 -3.14 -8.42
N LEU A 27 19.00 -2.92 -9.09
CA LEU A 27 17.68 -3.25 -8.56
C LEU A 27 17.52 -4.77 -8.37
N HIS A 28 17.86 -5.57 -9.39
CA HIS A 28 17.82 -7.03 -9.30
C HIS A 28 18.74 -7.56 -8.20
N LEU A 29 19.98 -7.08 -8.11
CA LEU A 29 20.92 -7.46 -7.04
C LEU A 29 20.37 -7.11 -5.66
N THR A 30 19.76 -5.93 -5.51
CA THR A 30 19.21 -5.47 -4.23
C THR A 30 17.97 -6.26 -3.84
N MET A 31 17.11 -6.61 -4.80
CA MET A 31 15.94 -7.46 -4.57
C MET A 31 16.38 -8.87 -4.16
N GLY A 32 17.34 -9.48 -4.88
CA GLY A 32 17.87 -10.79 -4.55
C GLY A 32 18.39 -10.84 -3.11
N TRP A 33 19.28 -9.90 -2.75
CA TRP A 33 19.79 -9.82 -1.37
C TRP A 33 18.66 -9.71 -0.35
N TRP A 34 17.65 -8.90 -0.65
CA TRP A 34 16.51 -8.69 0.24
C TRP A 34 15.69 -9.96 0.46
N PHE A 35 15.45 -10.73 -0.60
CA PHE A 35 14.69 -11.97 -0.55
C PHE A 35 15.44 -13.10 0.12
N ASP A 36 16.76 -13.15 -0.03
CA ASP A 36 17.62 -14.15 0.64
C ASP A 36 17.70 -13.89 2.14
N ASN A 37 17.77 -12.64 2.57
CA ASN A 37 17.99 -12.27 3.97
C ASN A 37 16.69 -11.97 4.75
N MET A 38 15.60 -11.63 4.08
CA MET A 38 14.28 -11.36 4.66
C MET A 38 14.32 -10.53 5.97
N PRO A 39 15.02 -9.39 6.03
CA PRO A 39 15.26 -8.66 7.27
C PRO A 39 13.94 -8.27 7.97
N LYS A 40 14.01 -8.25 9.31
CA LYS A 40 12.88 -7.86 10.17
C LYS A 40 13.26 -6.70 11.08
N CYS A 41 12.28 -5.85 11.35
CA CYS A 41 12.35 -4.78 12.33
C CYS A 41 11.67 -5.23 13.64
N PRO A 42 12.14 -4.78 14.83
CA PRO A 42 11.43 -5.05 16.09
C PRO A 42 9.99 -4.49 16.10
N ASN A 43 9.75 -3.38 15.40
CA ASN A 43 8.41 -2.81 15.27
C ASN A 43 7.61 -3.53 14.18
N TRP A 44 6.49 -4.14 14.59
CA TRP A 44 5.59 -4.90 13.73
C TRP A 44 5.08 -4.09 12.53
N TRP A 45 4.80 -2.81 12.71
CA TRP A 45 4.25 -1.93 11.66
C TRP A 45 5.17 -1.91 10.42
N HIS A 46 6.48 -1.84 10.64
CA HIS A 46 7.42 -1.90 9.51
C HIS A 46 7.38 -3.24 8.78
N ASN A 47 7.23 -4.35 9.52
CA ASN A 47 7.21 -5.68 8.91
C ASN A 47 5.94 -5.94 8.12
N ASP A 48 4.78 -5.52 8.65
CA ASP A 48 3.47 -5.90 8.13
C ASP A 48 2.90 -4.84 7.17
N ILE A 49 3.27 -3.57 7.33
CA ILE A 49 2.75 -2.46 6.53
C ILE A 49 3.86 -1.77 5.73
N GLY A 50 4.84 -1.21 6.39
CA GLY A 50 5.81 -0.30 5.75
C GLY A 50 6.70 -0.97 4.71
N VAL A 51 7.23 -2.14 5.02
CA VAL A 51 8.08 -2.91 4.09
C VAL A 51 7.26 -3.50 2.95
N PRO A 52 6.12 -4.21 3.18
CA PRO A 52 5.28 -4.68 2.09
C PRO A 52 4.84 -3.56 1.14
N LYS A 53 4.40 -2.40 1.65
CA LYS A 53 4.02 -1.23 0.83
C LYS A 53 5.12 -0.83 -0.14
N LYS A 54 6.35 -0.67 0.37
CA LYS A 54 7.50 -0.26 -0.47
C LYS A 54 7.93 -1.36 -1.43
N MET A 55 7.93 -2.60 -0.97
CA MET A 55 8.31 -3.75 -1.81
C MET A 55 7.31 -3.94 -2.95
N THR A 56 6.00 -3.92 -2.68
CA THR A 56 4.99 -4.06 -3.73
C THR A 56 5.11 -2.94 -4.77
N SER A 57 5.37 -1.71 -4.32
CA SER A 57 5.59 -0.60 -5.25
C SER A 57 6.79 -0.83 -6.16
N VAL A 58 7.89 -1.40 -5.65
CA VAL A 58 9.06 -1.75 -6.47
C VAL A 58 8.72 -2.86 -7.46
N LEU A 59 8.07 -3.93 -6.99
CA LEU A 59 7.68 -5.07 -7.82
C LEU A 59 6.72 -4.65 -8.95
N LEU A 60 5.75 -3.79 -8.67
CA LEU A 60 4.84 -3.26 -9.68
C LEU A 60 5.57 -2.40 -10.72
N MET A 61 6.51 -1.55 -10.30
CA MET A 61 7.31 -0.76 -11.24
C MET A 61 8.21 -1.64 -12.12
N MET A 62 8.72 -2.73 -11.56
CA MET A 62 9.63 -3.65 -12.27
C MET A 62 8.90 -4.83 -12.93
N ARG A 63 7.58 -4.89 -12.91
CA ARG A 63 6.75 -6.06 -13.23
C ARG A 63 7.20 -6.79 -14.50
N GLU A 64 7.46 -6.06 -15.58
CA GLU A 64 7.83 -6.62 -16.90
C GLU A 64 9.25 -7.20 -16.95
N GLU A 65 10.05 -6.96 -15.91
CA GLU A 65 11.47 -7.32 -15.85
C GLU A 65 11.80 -8.31 -14.73
N LEU A 66 10.79 -8.65 -13.89
CA LEU A 66 10.98 -9.55 -12.75
C LEU A 66 11.21 -10.98 -13.21
N THR A 67 12.17 -11.67 -12.57
CA THR A 67 12.30 -13.12 -12.69
C THR A 67 11.25 -13.83 -11.83
N SER A 68 11.02 -15.13 -12.08
CA SER A 68 10.12 -15.97 -11.28
C SER A 68 10.53 -16.03 -9.82
N GLU A 69 11.84 -16.07 -9.57
CA GLU A 69 12.43 -16.09 -8.22
C GLU A 69 12.16 -14.76 -7.49
N GLU A 70 12.26 -13.62 -8.18
CA GLU A 70 11.97 -12.31 -7.63
C GLU A 70 10.48 -12.14 -7.32
N VAL A 71 9.60 -12.59 -8.19
CA VAL A 71 8.16 -12.63 -7.92
C VAL A 71 7.88 -13.49 -6.68
N SER A 72 8.44 -14.71 -6.62
CA SER A 72 8.26 -15.62 -5.49
C SER A 72 8.80 -15.02 -4.19
N GLY A 73 10.00 -14.44 -4.22
CA GLY A 73 10.62 -13.75 -3.07
C GLY A 73 9.78 -12.56 -2.61
N GLY A 74 9.33 -11.75 -3.55
CA GLY A 74 8.43 -10.63 -3.30
C GLY A 74 7.13 -11.07 -2.62
N LEU A 75 6.46 -12.09 -3.15
CA LEU A 75 5.23 -12.62 -2.57
C LEU A 75 5.39 -13.12 -1.14
N LYS A 76 6.57 -13.67 -0.75
CA LYS A 76 6.88 -14.03 0.64
C LYS A 76 6.87 -12.78 1.54
N VAL A 77 7.40 -11.64 1.07
CA VAL A 77 7.34 -10.37 1.82
C VAL A 77 5.91 -9.88 1.95
N LEU A 78 5.15 -9.92 0.87
CA LEU A 78 3.77 -9.41 0.82
C LEU A 78 2.79 -10.25 1.67
N LYS A 79 3.09 -11.53 1.90
CA LYS A 79 2.32 -12.39 2.83
C LYS A 79 2.31 -11.88 4.27
N ARG A 80 3.21 -10.94 4.64
CA ARG A 80 3.22 -10.31 5.97
C ARG A 80 2.02 -9.39 6.17
N SER A 81 1.52 -8.73 5.11
CA SER A 81 0.34 -7.87 5.15
C SER A 81 -0.94 -8.70 5.19
N LYS A 82 -1.36 -9.10 6.39
CA LYS A 82 -2.63 -9.82 6.57
C LYS A 82 -3.77 -8.82 6.75
N PHE A 83 -4.96 -9.16 6.24
CA PHE A 83 -6.18 -8.41 6.55
C PHE A 83 -6.44 -8.39 8.06
N GLY A 84 -6.93 -7.27 8.57
CA GLY A 84 -7.22 -7.08 9.98
C GLY A 84 -6.89 -5.67 10.44
N ARG A 85 -6.89 -5.46 11.76
CA ARG A 85 -6.77 -4.15 12.40
C ARG A 85 -7.98 -3.26 12.14
N THR A 86 -7.89 -1.99 12.50
CA THR A 86 -8.92 -0.97 12.44
C THR A 86 -8.32 0.33 11.92
N GLY A 87 -9.15 1.25 11.48
CA GLY A 87 -8.77 2.60 11.09
C GLY A 87 -7.66 2.62 10.04
N GLN A 88 -6.67 3.48 10.25
CA GLN A 88 -5.56 3.69 9.33
C GLN A 88 -4.77 2.40 9.03
N ASN A 89 -4.58 1.54 10.03
CA ASN A 89 -3.80 0.31 9.84
C ASN A 89 -4.55 -0.70 8.96
N LYS A 90 -5.89 -0.82 9.10
CA LYS A 90 -6.71 -1.68 8.23
C LYS A 90 -6.64 -1.22 6.78
N VAL A 91 -6.81 0.08 6.54
CA VAL A 91 -6.73 0.66 5.19
C VAL A 91 -5.35 0.44 4.57
N ALA A 92 -4.28 0.60 5.36
CA ALA A 92 -2.91 0.39 4.87
C ALA A 92 -2.64 -1.08 4.51
N LEU A 93 -3.08 -2.03 5.34
CA LEU A 93 -2.95 -3.46 5.07
C LEU A 93 -3.77 -3.89 3.85
N ALA A 94 -5.00 -3.38 3.73
CA ALA A 94 -5.85 -3.63 2.58
C ALA A 94 -5.24 -3.05 1.30
N GLY A 95 -4.70 -1.83 1.34
CA GLY A 95 -3.98 -1.24 0.21
C GLY A 95 -2.77 -2.05 -0.25
N ASN A 96 -2.01 -2.64 0.67
CA ASN A 96 -0.92 -3.57 0.32
C ASN A 96 -1.44 -4.82 -0.38
N ASN A 97 -2.58 -5.38 0.06
CA ASN A 97 -3.19 -6.55 -0.56
C ASN A 97 -3.81 -6.20 -1.93
N LEU A 98 -4.38 -5.00 -2.09
CA LEU A 98 -4.86 -4.54 -3.39
C LEU A 98 -3.71 -4.47 -4.40
N MET A 99 -2.60 -3.83 -4.04
CA MET A 99 -1.40 -3.80 -4.89
C MET A 99 -0.84 -5.20 -5.17
N LYS A 100 -0.92 -6.12 -4.21
CA LYS A 100 -0.54 -7.51 -4.42
C LYS A 100 -1.45 -8.19 -5.45
N GLY A 101 -2.77 -7.98 -5.36
CA GLY A 101 -3.74 -8.48 -6.34
C GLY A 101 -3.42 -7.98 -7.74
N LEU A 102 -3.09 -6.69 -7.89
CA LEU A 102 -2.64 -6.12 -9.16
C LEU A 102 -1.34 -6.74 -9.67
N LEU A 103 -0.41 -7.08 -8.79
CA LEU A 103 0.87 -7.71 -9.16
C LEU A 103 0.66 -9.15 -9.66
N THR A 104 -0.32 -9.86 -9.12
CA THR A 104 -0.56 -11.28 -9.40
C THR A 104 -1.75 -11.54 -10.32
N ASP A 105 -2.39 -10.49 -10.87
CA ASP A 105 -3.63 -10.56 -11.65
C ASP A 105 -4.77 -11.30 -10.91
N ASP A 106 -4.78 -11.20 -9.57
CA ASP A 106 -5.80 -11.79 -8.71
C ASP A 106 -6.94 -10.79 -8.46
N GLU A 107 -7.94 -10.81 -9.34
CA GLU A 107 -9.11 -9.93 -9.25
C GLU A 107 -9.89 -10.14 -7.95
N THR A 108 -10.01 -11.38 -7.48
CA THR A 108 -10.70 -11.69 -6.22
C THR A 108 -10.03 -10.99 -5.04
N LEU A 109 -8.69 -10.97 -5.02
CA LEU A 109 -7.94 -10.26 -3.99
C LEU A 109 -8.09 -8.74 -4.12
N VAL A 110 -8.15 -8.20 -5.34
CA VAL A 110 -8.38 -6.76 -5.59
C VAL A 110 -9.74 -6.34 -5.05
N ILE A 111 -10.81 -7.08 -5.38
CA ILE A 111 -12.18 -6.81 -4.90
C ILE A 111 -12.20 -6.86 -3.37
N LYS A 112 -11.72 -7.95 -2.79
CA LYS A 112 -11.68 -8.11 -1.32
C LYS A 112 -10.93 -6.97 -0.64
N ALA A 113 -9.78 -6.59 -1.15
CA ALA A 113 -8.97 -5.53 -0.56
C ALA A 113 -9.64 -4.15 -0.68
N ARG A 114 -10.29 -3.87 -1.82
CA ARG A 114 -11.08 -2.66 -2.01
C ARG A 114 -12.25 -2.61 -1.02
N ASP A 115 -12.94 -3.72 -0.80
CA ASP A 115 -14.06 -3.79 0.14
C ASP A 115 -13.60 -3.54 1.58
N PHE A 116 -12.46 -4.10 2.00
CA PHE A 116 -11.84 -3.80 3.30
C PHE A 116 -11.47 -2.32 3.48
N ILE A 117 -11.08 -1.63 2.41
CA ILE A 117 -10.87 -0.17 2.44
C ILE A 117 -12.23 0.54 2.57
N ALA A 118 -13.22 0.12 1.78
CA ALA A 118 -14.54 0.73 1.74
C ALA A 118 -15.29 0.62 3.08
N GLU A 119 -15.13 -0.49 3.79
CA GLU A 119 -15.71 -0.72 5.12
C GLU A 119 -15.26 0.31 6.17
N GLU A 120 -14.04 0.84 6.05
CA GLU A 120 -13.53 1.87 6.97
C GLU A 120 -14.03 3.28 6.64
N ILE A 121 -14.66 3.48 5.46
CA ILE A 121 -15.19 4.79 5.05
C ILE A 121 -16.63 4.92 5.57
N CYS A 122 -16.77 5.02 6.88
CA CYS A 122 -18.04 5.22 7.56
C CYS A 122 -17.81 6.01 8.84
N MET A 123 -18.89 6.62 9.34
CA MET A 123 -18.89 7.16 10.71
C MET A 123 -19.08 6.03 11.72
N THR A 124 -18.31 6.08 12.80
CA THR A 124 -18.30 5.05 13.83
C THR A 124 -18.21 5.66 15.23
N GLU A 125 -18.50 4.87 16.25
CA GLU A 125 -18.23 5.18 17.66
C GLU A 125 -16.95 4.47 18.14
N GLU A 126 -16.36 3.63 17.29
CA GLU A 126 -15.09 2.93 17.50
C GLU A 126 -13.91 3.71 16.88
N GLU A 127 -12.78 3.04 16.57
CA GLU A 127 -11.68 3.65 15.84
C GLU A 127 -12.09 3.98 14.39
N GLY A 128 -11.77 5.17 13.92
CA GLY A 128 -12.15 5.66 12.60
C GLY A 128 -12.74 7.08 12.65
N ILE A 129 -13.57 7.42 11.66
CA ILE A 129 -14.19 8.74 11.51
C ILE A 129 -15.37 8.86 12.48
N GLN A 130 -15.36 9.90 13.32
CA GLN A 130 -16.42 10.16 14.29
C GLN A 130 -17.52 11.08 13.71
N LYS A 131 -18.66 11.17 14.39
CA LYS A 131 -19.80 12.00 13.97
C LYS A 131 -19.49 13.50 13.90
N ASP A 132 -18.47 13.95 14.64
CA ASP A 132 -17.97 15.33 14.64
C ASP A 132 -16.80 15.53 13.66
N TRP A 133 -16.56 14.56 12.76
CA TRP A 133 -15.48 14.53 11.78
C TRP A 133 -14.07 14.41 12.39
N SER A 134 -13.93 14.20 13.68
CA SER A 134 -12.64 13.82 14.26
C SER A 134 -12.26 12.40 13.86
N PHE A 135 -10.98 12.06 13.99
CA PHE A 135 -10.47 10.72 13.73
C PHE A 135 -9.91 10.10 14.99
N HIS A 136 -10.44 8.94 15.37
CA HIS A 136 -9.98 8.17 16.53
C HIS A 136 -9.11 6.98 16.12
N GLN A 137 -8.05 6.73 16.88
CA GLN A 137 -7.19 5.55 16.78
C GLN A 137 -6.60 5.24 18.15
N HIS A 138 -6.34 3.98 18.45
CA HIS A 138 -5.96 3.47 19.76
C HIS A 138 -7.04 3.70 20.83
N GLY A 139 -8.26 3.25 20.50
CA GLY A 139 -9.47 3.51 21.30
C GLY A 139 -9.97 4.95 21.09
N PRO A 140 -10.57 5.59 22.11
CA PRO A 140 -11.21 6.90 21.99
C PRO A 140 -10.20 8.06 22.00
N GLN A 141 -9.03 7.89 21.35
CA GLN A 141 -8.00 8.92 21.30
C GLN A 141 -8.10 9.68 19.99
N ILE A 142 -8.23 10.99 20.06
CA ILE A 142 -8.18 11.88 18.90
C ILE A 142 -6.77 11.83 18.32
N GLN A 143 -6.64 11.31 17.09
CA GLN A 143 -5.38 11.11 16.37
C GLN A 143 -5.38 11.79 15.00
N PHE A 144 -5.99 12.95 14.88
CA PHE A 144 -6.25 13.62 13.61
C PHE A 144 -4.94 13.96 12.85
N GLY A 145 -4.00 14.61 13.51
CA GLY A 145 -2.74 15.06 12.90
C GLY A 145 -1.70 13.95 12.63
N ASN A 146 -1.99 12.71 13.00
CA ASN A 146 -1.11 11.56 12.87
C ASN A 146 -1.78 10.45 12.05
N TYR A 147 -2.59 9.61 12.70
CA TYR A 147 -3.30 8.51 12.02
C TYR A 147 -4.35 9.02 11.03
N GLY A 148 -5.11 10.04 11.39
CA GLY A 148 -6.13 10.64 10.54
C GLY A 148 -5.55 11.22 9.25
N LEU A 149 -4.45 11.97 9.34
CA LEU A 149 -3.74 12.49 8.16
C LEU A 149 -3.29 11.35 7.22
N THR A 150 -2.66 10.31 7.78
CA THR A 150 -2.22 9.17 6.97
C THR A 150 -3.40 8.38 6.39
N TYR A 151 -4.50 8.27 7.13
CA TYR A 151 -5.74 7.66 6.68
C TYR A 151 -6.32 8.43 5.48
N ALA A 152 -6.47 9.75 5.60
CA ALA A 152 -6.95 10.61 4.53
C ALA A 152 -6.07 10.54 3.27
N ASP A 153 -4.73 10.53 3.44
CA ASP A 153 -3.78 10.37 2.33
C ASP A 153 -3.98 9.04 1.58
N ILE A 154 -4.12 7.93 2.31
CA ILE A 154 -4.30 6.61 1.71
C ILE A 154 -5.64 6.54 0.98
N LEU A 155 -6.72 7.03 1.58
CA LEU A 155 -8.04 7.03 0.94
C LEU A 155 -8.07 7.91 -0.31
N SER A 156 -7.54 9.13 -0.24
CA SER A 156 -7.43 10.03 -1.38
C SER A 156 -6.63 9.41 -2.53
N PHE A 157 -5.55 8.69 -2.21
CA PHE A 157 -4.79 7.95 -3.20
C PHE A 157 -5.64 6.87 -3.89
N TRP A 158 -6.33 6.02 -3.12
CA TRP A 158 -7.14 4.94 -3.70
C TRP A 158 -8.37 5.48 -4.44
N MET A 159 -9.01 6.52 -3.94
CA MET A 159 -10.10 7.19 -4.66
C MET A 159 -9.67 7.71 -6.03
N ARG A 160 -8.47 8.27 -6.11
CA ARG A 160 -7.92 8.73 -7.38
C ARG A 160 -7.57 7.58 -8.33
N VAL A 161 -6.95 6.51 -7.81
CA VAL A 161 -6.51 5.37 -8.61
C VAL A 161 -7.69 4.57 -9.15
N LEU A 162 -8.73 4.37 -8.34
CA LEU A 162 -9.89 3.54 -8.69
C LEU A 162 -11.00 4.34 -9.40
N LYS A 163 -10.88 5.66 -9.49
CA LYS A 163 -11.90 6.53 -10.10
C LYS A 163 -12.27 6.07 -11.50
N GLY A 164 -13.57 5.89 -11.72
CA GLY A 164 -14.12 5.52 -13.04
C GLY A 164 -13.89 4.06 -13.44
N THR A 165 -13.32 3.23 -12.56
CA THR A 165 -13.22 1.78 -12.74
C THR A 165 -14.42 1.09 -12.09
N GLN A 166 -14.61 -0.20 -12.37
CA GLN A 166 -15.59 -1.03 -11.67
C GLN A 166 -15.34 -1.17 -10.16
N TYR A 167 -14.17 -0.78 -9.68
CA TYR A 167 -13.76 -0.82 -8.26
C TYR A 167 -13.92 0.53 -7.56
N ASP A 168 -14.48 1.55 -8.23
CA ASP A 168 -14.65 2.89 -7.67
C ASP A 168 -15.50 2.87 -6.39
N PHE A 169 -15.28 3.85 -5.53
CA PHE A 169 -16.05 4.05 -4.31
C PHE A 169 -17.38 4.73 -4.62
N THR A 170 -18.37 4.50 -3.76
CA THR A 170 -19.68 5.17 -3.88
C THR A 170 -19.55 6.67 -3.65
N GLN A 171 -20.51 7.44 -4.16
CA GLN A 171 -20.51 8.90 -3.93
C GLN A 171 -20.59 9.23 -2.44
N GLN A 172 -21.40 8.50 -1.67
CA GLN A 172 -21.50 8.67 -0.22
C GLN A 172 -20.14 8.48 0.47
N GLN A 173 -19.36 7.47 0.09
CA GLN A 173 -18.02 7.24 0.63
C GLN A 173 -17.05 8.39 0.27
N LYS A 174 -17.14 8.89 -0.98
CA LYS A 174 -16.33 10.03 -1.41
C LYS A 174 -16.67 11.29 -0.61
N ASP A 175 -17.96 11.53 -0.37
CA ASP A 175 -18.42 12.68 0.41
C ASP A 175 -17.92 12.62 1.86
N ILE A 176 -17.91 11.42 2.48
CA ILE A 176 -17.34 11.22 3.81
C ILE A 176 -15.86 11.60 3.86
N VAL A 177 -15.06 11.18 2.86
CA VAL A 177 -13.62 11.46 2.85
C VAL A 177 -13.32 12.93 2.55
N VAL A 178 -14.16 13.61 1.76
CA VAL A 178 -13.99 15.05 1.46
C VAL A 178 -14.26 15.92 2.69
N ASN A 179 -15.12 15.47 3.60
CA ASN A 179 -15.47 16.20 4.82
C ASN A 179 -14.59 15.87 6.03
N LEU A 180 -13.72 14.87 5.92
CA LEU A 180 -12.72 14.51 6.91
C LEU A 180 -11.54 15.51 6.91
#